data_ac26fb5241fcdc4061c89b4a7b5c65c4
#
_entry.id   ac26fb5241fcdc4061c89b4a7b5c65c4
#
_cell.length_a   1.000
_cell.length_b   1.000
_cell.length_c   1.000
_cell.angle_alpha   90.00
_cell.angle_beta   90.00
_cell.angle_gamma   90.00
#
_symmetry.space_group_name_H-M   'P 1'
#
loop_
_entity.id
_entity.type
_entity.pdbx_description
1 polymer ?
#
loop_
_entity_poly.entity_id
_entity_poly.type
_entity_poly.pdbx_seq_one_letter_code
_entity_poly.pdbx_strand_id
1 'polypeptide(L)'
;YWIPEETHYIKNEISFETQKTYNGIFISKGTELLSTKFSKLSGLLQFNLATQELTIKPGELLKVRAAQFASVEKTNGFVKPGEIIIDNIIAQKLSYVEFININNVEYVLVRPVQRYRVPREKGFVLNHNFFPAIDKQNLKIKTIKKIFHKNWECIKSDEPVELLKTSLVIDLNGIKPKCQAKFEVLNKNNNNYKLQISLYEVLTIDDIAINYQVHNLKTTVKSLTSNNQYVNRHTDLAQLEIFLPTSGILASMNSSIASAKEILILQDKDIRPIHYNSKTDKLNVKVGDLIRAGSW
;
A
#
# COMPACT_ATOMS: atom_id res chain seq x y z
N TYR A 1 -6.22 25.22 10.32
CA TYR A 1 -7.41 25.06 11.17
C TYR A 1 -8.28 23.93 10.63
N TRP A 2 -8.69 23.02 11.49
CA TRP A 2 -9.62 21.94 11.15
C TRP A 2 -10.96 22.18 11.86
N ILE A 3 -12.04 22.15 11.07
CA ILE A 3 -13.41 22.30 11.53
C ILE A 3 -14.14 21.00 11.16
N PRO A 4 -14.64 20.22 12.14
CA PRO A 4 -15.38 19.01 11.85
C PRO A 4 -16.60 19.30 10.98
N GLU A 5 -16.74 18.60 9.86
CA GLU A 5 -17.87 18.73 8.95
C GLU A 5 -18.00 17.44 8.13
N GLU A 6 -19.19 16.87 8.11
CA GLU A 6 -19.48 15.68 7.32
C GLU A 6 -20.37 16.07 6.15
N THR A 7 -20.00 15.67 4.93
CA THR A 7 -20.76 16.02 3.71
C THR A 7 -21.10 14.76 2.91
N HIS A 8 -22.36 14.63 2.53
CA HIS A 8 -22.86 13.57 1.67
C HIS A 8 -23.48 14.14 0.42
N TYR A 9 -23.12 13.60 -0.74
CA TYR A 9 -23.78 13.92 -2.00
C TYR A 9 -25.01 13.02 -2.18
N ILE A 10 -26.14 13.65 -2.48
CA ILE A 10 -27.43 12.98 -2.63
C ILE A 10 -27.86 13.08 -4.08
N LYS A 11 -27.71 12.00 -4.82
CA LYS A 11 -28.22 11.92 -6.19
C LYS A 11 -29.71 11.52 -6.16
N ASN A 12 -30.60 12.49 -6.45
CA ASN A 12 -32.04 12.28 -6.79
C ASN A 12 -32.90 11.44 -5.82
N GLU A 13 -32.46 11.19 -4.58
CA GLU A 13 -33.18 10.29 -3.66
C GLU A 13 -34.10 10.98 -2.65
N ILE A 14 -34.17 12.31 -2.63
CA ILE A 14 -34.93 13.03 -1.61
C ILE A 14 -35.99 13.91 -2.23
N SER A 15 -37.25 13.71 -1.83
CA SER A 15 -38.37 14.61 -2.21
C SER A 15 -38.22 15.96 -1.52
N PHE A 16 -38.78 17.00 -2.13
CA PHE A 16 -38.74 18.37 -1.63
C PHE A 16 -39.37 18.51 -0.21
N GLU A 17 -40.37 17.73 0.11
CA GLU A 17 -41.01 17.70 1.42
C GLU A 17 -40.10 17.12 2.50
N THR A 18 -39.41 16.07 2.17
CA THR A 18 -38.41 15.45 3.07
C THR A 18 -37.27 16.40 3.37
N GLN A 19 -36.85 17.21 2.39
CA GLN A 19 -35.80 18.21 2.55
C GLN A 19 -36.15 19.31 3.56
N LYS A 20 -37.39 19.82 3.53
CA LYS A 20 -37.88 20.81 4.50
C LYS A 20 -37.88 20.28 5.92
N THR A 21 -38.19 19.02 6.07
CA THR A 21 -38.26 18.35 7.39
C THR A 21 -36.88 18.15 8.01
N TYR A 22 -35.85 17.90 7.22
CA TYR A 22 -34.51 17.61 7.72
C TYR A 22 -33.61 18.83 7.86
N ASN A 23 -33.90 19.95 7.21
CA ASN A 23 -33.05 21.13 7.27
C ASN A 23 -33.17 21.84 8.63
N GLY A 24 -32.06 22.03 9.31
CA GLY A 24 -32.01 22.73 10.59
C GLY A 24 -32.26 21.85 11.84
N ILE A 25 -32.27 20.54 11.69
CA ILE A 25 -32.42 19.60 12.80
C ILE A 25 -31.05 19.19 13.34
N PHE A 26 -30.94 19.05 14.66
CA PHE A 26 -29.77 18.42 15.28
C PHE A 26 -29.93 16.92 15.28
N ILE A 27 -28.87 16.23 14.78
CA ILE A 27 -28.80 14.78 14.76
C ILE A 27 -27.65 14.27 15.60
N SER A 28 -27.81 13.04 16.10
CA SER A 28 -26.77 12.33 16.83
C SER A 28 -25.92 11.47 15.88
N LYS A 29 -24.70 11.21 16.26
CA LYS A 29 -23.85 10.23 15.57
C LYS A 29 -24.57 8.88 15.49
N GLY A 30 -24.54 8.24 14.34
CA GLY A 30 -25.23 6.99 14.07
C GLY A 30 -26.67 7.15 13.61
N THR A 31 -27.16 8.39 13.42
CA THR A 31 -28.50 8.61 12.82
C THR A 31 -28.47 8.18 11.35
N GLU A 32 -29.49 7.43 10.96
CA GLU A 32 -29.66 7.06 9.54
C GLU A 32 -30.03 8.29 8.72
N LEU A 33 -29.22 8.58 7.71
CA LEU A 33 -29.38 9.73 6.82
C LEU A 33 -30.13 9.35 5.53
N LEU A 34 -29.79 8.18 5.02
CA LEU A 34 -30.29 7.56 3.79
C LEU A 34 -30.26 6.07 4.00
N SER A 35 -31.00 5.31 3.21
CA SER A 35 -31.24 3.84 3.35
C SER A 35 -30.01 2.98 3.70
N THR A 36 -28.80 3.49 3.52
CA THR A 36 -27.55 2.75 3.80
C THR A 36 -26.47 3.61 4.45
N LYS A 37 -26.72 4.90 4.73
CA LYS A 37 -25.71 5.83 5.25
C LYS A 37 -26.11 6.34 6.64
N PHE A 38 -25.15 6.23 7.56
CA PHE A 38 -25.29 6.70 8.93
C PHE A 38 -24.36 7.88 9.18
N SER A 39 -24.79 8.83 10.01
CA SER A 39 -23.96 9.98 10.39
C SER A 39 -22.75 9.54 11.21
N LYS A 40 -21.59 10.03 10.86
CA LYS A 40 -20.33 9.86 11.61
C LYS A 40 -20.19 10.91 12.73
N LEU A 41 -20.79 12.08 12.52
CA LEU A 41 -20.76 13.20 13.46
C LEU A 41 -22.15 13.50 14.03
N SER A 42 -22.18 14.12 15.19
CA SER A 42 -23.38 14.76 15.74
C SER A 42 -23.35 16.25 15.40
N GLY A 43 -24.47 16.83 15.01
CA GLY A 43 -24.51 18.26 14.69
C GLY A 43 -25.76 18.70 13.96
N LEU A 44 -25.75 19.94 13.51
CA LEU A 44 -26.80 20.54 12.74
C LEU A 44 -26.80 20.00 11.32
N LEU A 45 -27.93 19.46 10.89
CA LEU A 45 -28.14 18.98 9.54
C LEU A 45 -28.56 20.14 8.64
N GLN A 46 -27.83 20.33 7.54
CA GLN A 46 -28.16 21.31 6.52
C GLN A 46 -28.17 20.65 5.15
N PHE A 47 -29.15 21.03 4.35
CA PHE A 47 -29.27 20.56 2.98
C PHE A 47 -29.13 21.74 2.01
N ASN A 48 -28.23 21.61 1.03
CA ASN A 48 -28.04 22.55 -0.06
C ASN A 48 -28.66 21.98 -1.35
N LEU A 49 -29.75 22.59 -1.79
CA LEU A 49 -30.46 22.17 -3.02
C LEU A 49 -29.62 22.35 -4.28
N ALA A 50 -28.82 23.43 -4.32
CA ALA A 50 -28.07 23.76 -5.54
C ALA A 50 -26.91 22.77 -5.78
N THR A 51 -26.26 22.33 -4.71
CA THR A 51 -25.13 21.37 -4.79
C THR A 51 -25.56 19.93 -4.53
N GLN A 52 -26.82 19.70 -4.12
CA GLN A 52 -27.34 18.40 -3.68
C GLN A 52 -26.50 17.78 -2.55
N GLU A 53 -26.01 18.62 -1.64
CA GLU A 53 -25.18 18.23 -0.51
C GLU A 53 -25.96 18.26 0.80
N LEU A 54 -25.86 17.17 1.54
CA LEU A 54 -26.29 17.07 2.92
C LEU A 54 -25.07 17.23 3.82
N THR A 55 -25.07 18.28 4.65
CA THR A 55 -23.93 18.61 5.49
C THR A 55 -24.33 18.52 6.97
N ILE A 56 -23.49 17.85 7.78
CA ILE A 56 -23.62 17.79 9.23
C ILE A 56 -22.55 18.66 9.83
N LYS A 57 -22.97 19.67 10.58
CA LYS A 57 -22.08 20.67 11.20
C LYS A 57 -22.13 20.55 12.71
N PRO A 58 -21.10 19.98 13.35
CA PRO A 58 -20.96 20.00 14.80
C PRO A 58 -20.87 21.43 15.35
N GLY A 59 -21.56 21.70 16.45
CA GLY A 59 -21.52 22.98 17.09
C GLY A 59 -22.68 23.22 18.04
N GLU A 60 -22.71 24.40 18.66
CA GLU A 60 -23.79 24.86 19.51
C GLU A 60 -24.58 25.94 18.78
N LEU A 61 -25.90 25.81 18.79
CA LEU A 61 -26.81 26.74 18.10
C LEU A 61 -27.34 27.75 19.11
N LEU A 62 -27.01 29.02 18.88
CA LEU A 62 -27.46 30.13 19.70
C LEU A 62 -28.55 30.90 18.94
N LYS A 63 -29.71 31.08 19.57
CA LYS A 63 -30.81 31.88 18.97
C LYS A 63 -30.51 33.36 19.13
N VAL A 64 -30.63 34.14 18.06
CA VAL A 64 -30.38 35.57 18.06
C VAL A 64 -31.67 36.34 18.20
N ARG A 65 -31.69 37.38 19.06
CA ARG A 65 -32.85 38.26 19.17
C ARG A 65 -32.86 39.26 18.00
N ALA A 66 -34.04 39.46 17.39
CA ALA A 66 -34.20 40.26 16.15
C ALA A 66 -33.66 41.71 16.29
N ALA A 67 -33.72 42.32 17.48
CA ALA A 67 -33.22 43.67 17.70
C ALA A 67 -31.69 43.82 17.59
N GLN A 68 -30.94 42.76 17.68
CA GLN A 68 -29.48 42.71 17.75
C GLN A 68 -28.82 42.44 16.41
N PHE A 69 -29.60 41.91 15.46
CA PHE A 69 -29.13 41.56 14.12
C PHE A 69 -28.82 42.75 13.23
N ALA A 70 -29.36 43.93 13.53
CA ALA A 70 -29.17 45.11 12.72
C ALA A 70 -27.80 45.81 12.96
N SER A 71 -27.10 45.45 14.04
CA SER A 71 -25.87 46.12 14.47
C SER A 71 -24.58 45.30 14.31
N VAL A 72 -24.69 44.01 13.96
CA VAL A 72 -23.54 43.11 13.80
C VAL A 72 -23.27 42.85 12.33
N GLU A 73 -22.06 43.11 11.85
CA GLU A 73 -21.63 42.64 10.55
C GLU A 73 -21.72 41.09 10.53
N LYS A 74 -22.65 40.57 9.73
CA LYS A 74 -22.91 39.11 9.58
C LYS A 74 -21.79 38.42 8.79
N THR A 75 -20.59 38.40 9.32
CA THR A 75 -19.49 37.73 8.66
C THR A 75 -19.16 36.45 9.39
N ASN A 76 -19.24 35.32 8.66
CA ASN A 76 -18.74 34.07 9.17
C ASN A 76 -17.23 34.16 9.42
N GLY A 77 -16.76 33.67 10.57
CA GLY A 77 -15.34 33.83 10.87
C GLY A 77 -14.88 33.14 12.14
N PHE A 78 -13.60 33.27 12.39
CA PHE A 78 -12.98 32.78 13.62
C PHE A 78 -13.13 33.77 14.77
N VAL A 79 -13.47 33.22 15.92
CA VAL A 79 -13.58 33.98 17.19
C VAL A 79 -12.61 33.37 18.19
N LYS A 80 -11.75 34.21 18.79
CA LYS A 80 -10.74 33.76 19.76
C LYS A 80 -11.32 33.73 21.18
N PRO A 81 -10.69 32.97 22.10
CA PRO A 81 -11.07 32.99 23.50
C PRO A 81 -11.09 34.44 24.04
N GLY A 82 -12.19 34.82 24.71
CA GLY A 82 -12.41 36.17 25.25
C GLY A 82 -13.08 37.15 24.30
N GLU A 83 -13.22 36.84 23.02
CA GLU A 83 -13.96 37.66 22.06
C GLU A 83 -15.47 37.43 22.18
N ILE A 84 -16.26 38.46 21.96
CA ILE A 84 -17.72 38.41 21.99
C ILE A 84 -18.21 37.74 20.69
N ILE A 85 -19.04 36.71 20.84
CA ILE A 85 -19.69 36.06 19.73
C ILE A 85 -20.95 36.84 19.35
N ILE A 86 -21.82 37.05 20.33
CA ILE A 86 -23.06 37.80 20.21
C ILE A 86 -23.51 38.22 21.61
N ASP A 87 -24.02 39.43 21.78
CA ASP A 87 -24.47 39.99 23.05
C ASP A 87 -23.43 39.88 24.16
N ASN A 88 -23.79 39.14 25.22
CA ASN A 88 -22.92 38.89 26.36
C ASN A 88 -22.26 37.50 26.27
N ILE A 89 -22.39 36.78 25.14
CA ILE A 89 -21.81 35.44 24.95
C ILE A 89 -20.37 35.59 24.47
N ILE A 90 -19.46 35.17 25.31
CA ILE A 90 -18.01 35.27 25.06
C ILE A 90 -17.50 33.86 24.69
N ALA A 91 -16.66 33.79 23.65
CA ALA A 91 -15.99 32.56 23.25
C ALA A 91 -15.03 32.08 24.34
N GLN A 92 -15.24 30.87 24.85
CA GLN A 92 -14.34 30.24 25.83
C GLN A 92 -13.10 29.64 25.17
N LYS A 93 -13.21 29.25 23.92
CA LYS A 93 -12.15 28.66 23.11
C LYS A 93 -12.24 29.13 21.67
N LEU A 94 -11.16 28.89 20.89
CA LEU A 94 -11.17 29.18 19.48
C LEU A 94 -12.32 28.45 18.81
N SER A 95 -13.19 29.22 18.16
CA SER A 95 -14.41 28.72 17.50
C SER A 95 -14.56 29.33 16.12
N TYR A 96 -15.30 28.67 15.26
CA TYR A 96 -15.73 29.21 13.98
C TYR A 96 -17.23 29.51 14.06
N VAL A 97 -17.62 30.72 13.78
CA VAL A 97 -19.00 31.20 13.90
C VAL A 97 -19.62 31.28 12.52
N GLU A 98 -20.79 30.67 12.37
CA GLU A 98 -21.61 30.75 11.17
C GLU A 98 -23.00 31.33 11.49
N PHE A 99 -23.41 32.32 10.71
CA PHE A 99 -24.79 32.85 10.79
C PHE A 99 -25.71 32.01 9.91
N ILE A 100 -26.75 31.48 10.50
CA ILE A 100 -27.66 30.52 9.87
C ILE A 100 -29.10 30.95 10.04
N ASN A 101 -29.88 30.90 8.95
CA ASN A 101 -31.32 31.11 9.01
C ASN A 101 -32.05 29.75 8.90
N ILE A 102 -32.86 29.44 9.91
CA ILE A 102 -33.67 28.22 9.96
C ILE A 102 -35.14 28.65 10.14
N ASN A 103 -35.98 28.37 9.14
CA ASN A 103 -37.41 28.70 9.18
C ASN A 103 -37.71 30.17 9.55
N ASN A 104 -36.97 31.10 8.93
CA ASN A 104 -37.06 32.54 9.17
C ASN A 104 -36.65 33.00 10.58
N VAL A 105 -35.98 32.12 11.32
CA VAL A 105 -35.35 32.46 12.60
C VAL A 105 -33.85 32.44 12.43
N GLU A 106 -33.21 33.49 12.87
CA GLU A 106 -31.75 33.64 12.78
C GLU A 106 -31.05 33.04 13.99
N TYR A 107 -29.99 32.26 13.68
CA TYR A 107 -29.17 31.60 14.69
C TYR A 107 -27.69 31.86 14.39
N VAL A 108 -26.88 31.70 15.42
CA VAL A 108 -25.43 31.62 15.32
C VAL A 108 -25.00 30.20 15.69
N LEU A 109 -24.37 29.52 14.78
CA LEU A 109 -23.76 28.21 15.02
C LEU A 109 -22.29 28.41 15.42
N VAL A 110 -21.96 28.05 16.66
CA VAL A 110 -20.60 28.10 17.20
C VAL A 110 -19.94 26.75 17.03
N ARG A 111 -19.04 26.65 16.08
CA ARG A 111 -18.41 25.38 15.68
C ARG A 111 -17.07 25.18 16.40
N PRO A 112 -16.74 23.94 16.82
CA PRO A 112 -15.43 23.62 17.37
C PRO A 112 -14.35 23.74 16.29
N VAL A 113 -13.19 24.27 16.69
CA VAL A 113 -12.02 24.42 15.82
C VAL A 113 -10.81 23.83 16.50
N GLN A 114 -10.05 23.04 15.77
CA GLN A 114 -8.74 22.60 16.20
C GLN A 114 -7.65 23.26 15.37
N ARG A 115 -6.63 23.76 16.05
CA ARG A 115 -5.47 24.36 15.42
C ARG A 115 -4.30 23.40 15.45
N TYR A 116 -3.82 23.00 14.31
CA TYR A 116 -2.61 22.22 14.18
C TYR A 116 -1.44 23.10 13.75
N ARG A 117 -0.27 22.83 14.31
CA ARG A 117 0.98 23.46 13.92
C ARG A 117 1.89 22.38 13.34
N VAL A 118 2.28 22.52 12.08
CA VAL A 118 3.26 21.63 11.46
C VAL A 118 4.65 21.99 11.98
N PRO A 119 5.40 21.05 12.56
CA PRO A 119 6.74 21.31 13.06
C PRO A 119 7.66 21.80 11.93
N ARG A 120 8.38 22.88 12.16
CA ARG A 120 9.43 23.36 11.24
C ARG A 120 10.73 22.62 11.37
N GLU A 121 10.88 21.83 12.42
CA GLU A 121 12.12 21.15 12.76
C GLU A 121 12.56 20.19 11.64
N LYS A 122 13.86 20.13 11.43
CA LYS A 122 14.50 19.16 10.53
C LYS A 122 14.09 17.77 11.01
N GLY A 123 13.34 17.02 10.18
CA GLY A 123 12.95 15.65 10.53
C GLY A 123 14.17 14.80 10.83
N PHE A 124 14.00 13.68 11.44
CA PHE A 124 14.97 12.67 11.85
C PHE A 124 16.44 13.08 11.89
N VAL A 125 16.98 13.23 13.09
CA VAL A 125 18.42 13.23 13.29
C VAL A 125 18.86 11.77 13.21
N LEU A 126 19.46 11.38 12.08
CA LEU A 126 20.06 10.05 11.93
C LEU A 126 21.37 10.05 12.71
N ASN A 127 21.42 9.25 13.75
CA ASN A 127 22.65 9.04 14.49
C ASN A 127 23.57 8.13 13.65
N HIS A 128 24.61 8.68 13.04
CA HIS A 128 25.49 8.02 12.07
C HIS A 128 26.25 6.79 12.63
N ASN A 129 26.15 6.53 13.93
CA ASN A 129 26.82 5.40 14.57
C ASN A 129 26.17 4.03 14.34
N PHE A 130 25.05 3.98 13.61
CA PHE A 130 24.26 2.76 13.43
C PHE A 130 24.62 1.92 12.19
N PHE A 131 25.57 2.35 11.35
CA PHE A 131 25.93 1.61 10.13
C PHE A 131 27.41 1.17 10.12
N PRO A 132 27.80 0.21 10.97
CA PRO A 132 29.20 -0.21 11.01
C PRO A 132 29.66 -1.04 9.80
N ALA A 133 28.72 -1.59 9.02
CA ALA A 133 29.01 -2.57 7.97
C ALA A 133 28.80 -2.07 6.53
N ILE A 134 28.24 -0.89 6.34
CA ILE A 134 28.03 -0.34 5.00
C ILE A 134 29.06 0.78 4.81
N ASP A 135 29.80 0.70 3.73
CA ASP A 135 30.75 1.74 3.33
C ASP A 135 30.04 3.11 3.36
N LYS A 136 30.38 3.93 4.36
CA LYS A 136 29.73 5.22 4.66
C LYS A 136 29.70 6.17 3.46
N GLN A 137 30.54 5.91 2.45
CA GLN A 137 30.65 6.74 1.25
C GLN A 137 29.51 6.49 0.24
N ASN A 138 28.87 5.32 0.29
CA ASN A 138 27.90 4.89 -0.70
C ASN A 138 26.45 4.98 -0.27
N LEU A 139 26.16 5.28 1.01
CA LEU A 139 24.80 5.40 1.51
C LEU A 139 24.48 6.85 1.88
N LYS A 140 23.62 7.51 1.12
CA LYS A 140 23.10 8.84 1.46
C LYS A 140 21.64 8.72 1.83
N ILE A 141 21.28 9.19 3.03
CA ILE A 141 19.91 9.22 3.50
C ILE A 141 19.43 10.67 3.54
N LYS A 142 18.32 10.95 2.86
CA LYS A 142 17.67 12.26 2.83
C LYS A 142 16.25 12.15 3.30
N THR A 143 15.76 13.14 4.02
CA THR A 143 14.36 13.26 4.38
C THR A 143 13.70 14.30 3.49
N ILE A 144 12.57 13.92 2.89
CA ILE A 144 11.73 14.83 2.12
C ILE A 144 10.43 15.02 2.88
N LYS A 145 10.10 16.27 3.19
CA LYS A 145 8.83 16.64 3.83
C LYS A 145 7.89 17.20 2.78
N LYS A 146 6.70 16.63 2.68
CA LYS A 146 5.61 17.16 1.87
C LYS A 146 4.54 17.68 2.80
N ILE A 147 4.29 18.98 2.73
CA ILE A 147 3.20 19.66 3.45
C ILE A 147 2.03 19.76 2.48
N PHE A 148 0.86 19.27 2.88
CA PHE A 148 -0.32 19.20 2.01
C PHE A 148 -1.16 20.47 2.02
N HIS A 149 -1.02 21.28 3.06
CA HIS A 149 -1.88 22.43 3.30
C HIS A 149 -1.09 23.73 3.45
N LYS A 150 -1.71 24.82 3.06
CA LYS A 150 -1.14 26.17 3.19
C LYS A 150 -1.20 26.67 4.63
N ASN A 151 -0.39 27.68 4.95
CA ASN A 151 -0.51 28.38 6.22
C ASN A 151 -1.90 29.02 6.32
N TRP A 152 -2.53 28.88 7.50
CA TRP A 152 -3.85 29.44 7.80
C TRP A 152 -5.02 28.85 6.99
N GLU A 153 -4.79 27.78 6.26
CA GLU A 153 -5.83 27.07 5.54
C GLU A 153 -6.89 26.52 6.52
N CYS A 154 -8.15 26.69 6.14
CA CYS A 154 -9.30 26.15 6.87
C CYS A 154 -9.78 24.89 6.15
N ILE A 155 -9.74 23.78 6.86
CA ILE A 155 -10.11 22.48 6.33
C ILE A 155 -11.37 22.02 7.02
N LYS A 156 -12.38 21.66 6.23
CA LYS A 156 -13.64 21.09 6.69
C LYS A 156 -13.71 19.64 6.27
N SER A 157 -13.79 18.74 7.23
CA SER A 157 -13.86 17.30 6.99
C SER A 157 -14.44 16.55 8.18
N ASP A 158 -14.94 15.34 7.94
CA ASP A 158 -15.44 14.43 8.98
C ASP A 158 -14.29 13.72 9.74
N GLU A 159 -13.14 13.59 9.10
CA GLU A 159 -11.96 12.94 9.65
C GLU A 159 -10.74 13.86 9.61
N PRO A 160 -9.80 13.71 10.57
CA PRO A 160 -8.55 14.44 10.53
C PRO A 160 -7.79 14.14 9.24
N VAL A 161 -7.27 15.20 8.60
CA VAL A 161 -6.52 15.11 7.34
C VAL A 161 -5.02 15.00 7.58
N GLU A 162 -4.32 14.40 6.63
CA GLU A 162 -2.87 14.32 6.67
C GLU A 162 -2.25 15.70 6.44
N LEU A 163 -1.57 16.24 7.45
CA LEU A 163 -0.95 17.56 7.37
C LEU A 163 0.45 17.53 6.78
N LEU A 164 1.19 16.48 7.10
CA LEU A 164 2.60 16.34 6.75
C LEU A 164 2.92 14.88 6.47
N LYS A 165 3.56 14.63 5.34
CA LYS A 165 4.18 13.35 5.02
C LYS A 165 5.69 13.50 4.98
N THR A 166 6.39 12.72 5.78
CA THR A 166 7.84 12.66 5.74
C THR A 166 8.25 11.37 5.03
N SER A 167 8.97 11.50 3.93
CA SER A 167 9.51 10.37 3.19
C SER A 167 11.02 10.29 3.42
N LEU A 168 11.51 9.08 3.62
CA LEU A 168 12.93 8.78 3.67
C LEU A 168 13.38 8.35 2.28
N VAL A 169 14.36 9.05 1.74
CA VAL A 169 14.99 8.72 0.47
C VAL A 169 16.38 8.16 0.75
N ILE A 170 16.61 6.93 0.32
CA ILE A 170 17.88 6.24 0.44
C ILE A 170 18.53 6.23 -0.93
N ASP A 171 19.68 6.88 -1.05
CA ASP A 171 20.48 6.94 -2.26
C ASP A 171 21.71 6.03 -2.07
N LEU A 172 21.80 5.01 -2.88
CA LEU A 172 22.82 3.96 -2.81
C LEU A 172 23.97 4.18 -3.79
N ASN A 173 24.10 5.38 -4.37
CA ASN A 173 25.20 5.77 -5.29
C ASN A 173 25.53 4.69 -6.34
N GLY A 174 24.52 4.25 -7.10
CA GLY A 174 24.72 3.33 -8.23
C GLY A 174 24.72 1.84 -7.86
N ILE A 175 24.66 1.48 -6.59
CA ILE A 175 24.42 0.11 -6.19
C ILE A 175 22.95 -0.19 -6.44
N LYS A 176 22.63 -1.33 -7.10
CA LYS A 176 21.28 -1.76 -7.46
C LYS A 176 20.64 -2.81 -6.52
N PRO A 177 21.03 -2.98 -5.23
CA PRO A 177 20.33 -3.93 -4.39
C PRO A 177 18.90 -3.42 -4.14
N LYS A 178 17.95 -4.32 -4.07
CA LYS A 178 16.64 -4.00 -3.51
C LYS A 178 16.82 -3.78 -2.01
N CYS A 179 16.23 -2.71 -1.49
CA CYS A 179 16.26 -2.42 -0.06
C CYS A 179 14.84 -2.26 0.48
N GLN A 180 14.67 -2.64 1.72
CA GLN A 180 13.45 -2.43 2.49
C GLN A 180 13.78 -1.62 3.74
N ALA A 181 12.94 -0.63 4.02
CA ALA A 181 13.02 0.13 5.27
C ALA A 181 11.79 -0.18 6.12
N LYS A 182 12.01 -0.51 7.39
CA LYS A 182 10.96 -0.76 8.38
C LYS A 182 11.15 0.17 9.56
N PHE A 183 10.07 0.83 9.98
CA PHE A 183 10.04 1.60 11.21
C PHE A 183 9.40 0.77 12.32
N GLU A 184 10.07 0.70 13.46
CA GLU A 184 9.55 0.11 14.69
C GLU A 184 9.43 1.18 15.76
N VAL A 185 8.28 1.25 16.41
CA VAL A 185 8.07 2.14 17.56
C VAL A 185 8.66 1.46 18.79
N LEU A 186 9.76 1.99 19.31
CA LEU A 186 10.41 1.46 20.50
C LEU A 186 9.70 1.90 21.78
N ASN A 187 9.24 3.15 21.82
CA ASN A 187 8.52 3.69 22.97
C ASN A 187 7.54 4.78 22.51
N LYS A 188 6.23 4.52 22.69
CA LYS A 188 5.17 5.48 22.31
C LYS A 188 5.23 6.79 23.11
N ASN A 189 5.68 6.73 24.34
CA ASN A 189 5.69 7.90 25.22
C ASN A 189 6.82 8.90 24.89
N ASN A 190 7.93 8.44 24.32
CA ASN A 190 9.09 9.26 24.02
C ASN A 190 9.33 9.48 22.52
N ASN A 191 8.39 9.11 21.67
CA ASN A 191 8.50 9.21 20.22
C ASN A 191 9.80 8.59 19.67
N ASN A 192 10.30 7.55 20.32
CA ASN A 192 11.50 6.85 19.89
C ASN A 192 11.14 5.78 18.86
N TYR A 193 11.77 5.89 17.70
CA TYR A 193 11.60 4.98 16.59
C TYR A 193 12.94 4.34 16.22
N LYS A 194 12.88 3.06 15.86
CA LYS A 194 14.00 2.36 15.24
C LYS A 194 13.75 2.26 13.74
N LEU A 195 14.70 2.74 12.96
CA LEU A 195 14.72 2.52 11.52
C LEU A 195 15.65 1.34 11.22
N GLN A 196 15.11 0.30 10.63
CA GLN A 196 15.86 -0.83 10.11
C GLN A 196 15.87 -0.76 8.58
N ILE A 197 17.07 -0.70 8.01
CA ILE A 197 17.27 -0.76 6.55
C ILE A 197 17.87 -2.13 6.26
N SER A 198 17.18 -2.93 5.45
CA SER A 198 17.66 -4.23 5.01
C SER A 198 18.01 -4.15 3.53
N LEU A 199 19.21 -4.56 3.18
CA LEU A 199 19.65 -4.71 1.80
C LEU A 199 19.45 -6.16 1.39
N TYR A 200 18.87 -6.38 0.22
CA TYR A 200 18.60 -7.70 -0.31
C TYR A 200 19.42 -7.93 -1.56
N GLU A 201 20.07 -9.05 -1.61
CA GLU A 201 20.52 -9.64 -2.86
C GLU A 201 19.34 -10.36 -3.49
N VAL A 202 19.04 -10.03 -4.73
CA VAL A 202 17.89 -10.62 -5.44
C VAL A 202 18.41 -11.63 -6.43
N LEU A 203 18.10 -12.89 -6.17
CA LEU A 203 18.30 -13.98 -7.11
C LEU A 203 16.94 -14.35 -7.71
N THR A 204 16.79 -14.17 -9.02
CA THR A 204 15.58 -14.58 -9.72
C THR A 204 15.75 -16.00 -10.22
N ILE A 205 14.90 -16.90 -9.74
CA ILE A 205 14.97 -18.34 -10.07
C ILE A 205 14.67 -18.55 -11.56
N ASP A 206 13.80 -17.74 -12.15
CA ASP A 206 13.46 -17.81 -13.58
C ASP A 206 14.67 -17.54 -14.48
N ASP A 207 15.56 -16.61 -14.08
CA ASP A 207 16.77 -16.31 -14.84
C ASP A 207 17.74 -17.50 -14.84
N ILE A 208 17.73 -18.31 -13.77
CA ILE A 208 18.53 -19.54 -13.68
C ILE A 208 17.95 -20.59 -14.65
N ALA A 209 16.64 -20.76 -14.68
CA ALA A 209 15.98 -21.68 -15.58
C ALA A 209 16.23 -21.36 -17.07
N ILE A 210 16.26 -20.07 -17.42
CA ILE A 210 16.52 -19.60 -18.78
C ILE A 210 17.96 -19.91 -19.21
N ASN A 211 18.93 -19.74 -18.32
CA ASN A 211 20.36 -20.03 -18.63
C ASN A 211 20.67 -21.51 -18.81
N TYR A 212 19.82 -22.40 -18.28
CA TYR A 212 19.93 -23.85 -18.40
C TYR A 212 18.89 -24.47 -19.34
N GLN A 213 18.29 -23.68 -20.24
CA GLN A 213 17.39 -24.23 -21.26
C GLN A 213 18.15 -25.19 -22.15
N VAL A 214 18.01 -26.47 -21.84
CA VAL A 214 18.35 -27.56 -22.77
C VAL A 214 17.26 -27.56 -23.83
N HIS A 215 17.65 -27.37 -25.09
CA HIS A 215 16.74 -27.26 -26.24
C HIS A 215 15.58 -28.27 -26.16
N ASN A 216 14.33 -27.75 -26.09
CA ASN A 216 13.07 -28.47 -26.14
C ASN A 216 12.72 -29.37 -24.93
N LEU A 217 13.40 -29.28 -23.81
CA LEU A 217 13.01 -30.00 -22.60
C LEU A 217 12.16 -29.13 -21.68
N LYS A 218 11.11 -29.72 -21.13
CA LYS A 218 10.31 -29.06 -20.08
C LYS A 218 11.12 -29.07 -18.80
N THR A 219 11.34 -27.84 -18.25
CA THR A 219 12.05 -27.66 -16.99
C THR A 219 11.11 -27.05 -15.97
N THR A 220 11.23 -27.45 -14.71
CA THR A 220 10.58 -26.81 -13.58
C THR A 220 11.60 -26.56 -12.48
N VAL A 221 11.44 -25.43 -11.77
CA VAL A 221 12.30 -25.07 -10.65
C VAL A 221 11.51 -25.14 -9.37
N LYS A 222 11.99 -25.89 -8.41
CA LYS A 222 11.40 -26.04 -7.09
C LYS A 222 12.26 -25.33 -6.07
N SER A 223 11.68 -24.38 -5.33
CA SER A 223 12.37 -23.74 -4.21
C SER A 223 12.55 -24.75 -3.07
N LEU A 224 13.74 -24.84 -2.53
CA LEU A 224 14.08 -25.68 -1.38
C LEU A 224 14.12 -24.89 -0.07
N THR A 225 14.00 -23.56 -0.14
CA THR A 225 14.07 -22.67 1.02
C THR A 225 12.70 -22.10 1.36
N SER A 226 12.48 -21.87 2.65
CA SER A 226 11.28 -21.24 3.19
C SER A 226 11.52 -19.76 3.52
N ASN A 227 10.43 -19.00 3.69
CA ASN A 227 10.51 -17.61 4.09
C ASN A 227 11.14 -17.47 5.49
N ASN A 228 12.03 -16.49 5.66
CA ASN A 228 12.81 -16.22 6.89
C ASN A 228 13.81 -17.31 7.30
N GLN A 229 14.12 -18.25 6.43
CA GLN A 229 15.17 -19.23 6.67
C GLN A 229 16.56 -18.58 6.58
N TYR A 230 17.43 -18.88 7.51
CA TYR A 230 18.85 -18.52 7.39
C TYR A 230 19.53 -19.40 6.34
N VAL A 231 20.20 -18.80 5.38
CA VAL A 231 20.95 -19.47 4.33
C VAL A 231 22.43 -19.08 4.39
N ASN A 232 23.30 -20.01 4.09
CA ASN A 232 24.74 -19.80 3.99
C ASN A 232 25.24 -20.12 2.57
N ARG A 233 26.55 -20.01 2.34
CA ARG A 233 27.14 -20.24 1.01
C ARG A 233 26.96 -21.64 0.44
N HIS A 234 26.60 -22.62 1.29
CA HIS A 234 26.45 -24.03 0.92
C HIS A 234 24.99 -24.48 1.01
N THR A 235 24.05 -23.55 1.19
CA THR A 235 22.63 -23.89 1.24
C THR A 235 22.07 -24.02 -0.17
N ASP A 236 21.48 -25.17 -0.47
CA ASP A 236 20.76 -25.38 -1.73
C ASP A 236 19.48 -24.53 -1.72
N LEU A 237 19.38 -23.58 -2.65
CA LEU A 237 18.25 -22.65 -2.73
C LEU A 237 17.10 -23.18 -3.57
N ALA A 238 17.44 -23.91 -4.65
CA ALA A 238 16.45 -24.40 -5.59
C ALA A 238 16.96 -25.68 -6.27
N GLN A 239 16.03 -26.51 -6.69
CA GLN A 239 16.26 -27.72 -7.46
C GLN A 239 15.67 -27.54 -8.87
N LEU A 240 16.46 -27.82 -9.89
CA LEU A 240 16.03 -27.85 -11.28
C LEU A 240 15.62 -29.28 -11.65
N GLU A 241 14.36 -29.45 -12.01
CA GLU A 241 13.81 -30.72 -12.52
C GLU A 241 13.66 -30.62 -14.04
N ILE A 242 14.24 -31.59 -14.74
CA ILE A 242 14.21 -31.67 -16.20
C ILE A 242 13.35 -32.88 -16.58
N PHE A 243 12.32 -32.67 -17.37
CA PHE A 243 11.40 -33.70 -17.79
C PHE A 243 11.72 -34.14 -19.21
N LEU A 244 11.73 -35.44 -19.41
CA LEU A 244 11.91 -36.01 -20.72
C LEU A 244 10.69 -35.76 -21.63
N PRO A 245 10.89 -35.42 -22.90
CA PRO A 245 9.80 -35.15 -23.85
C PRO A 245 9.03 -36.41 -24.26
N THR A 246 9.64 -37.58 -24.06
CA THR A 246 9.09 -38.87 -24.50
C THR A 246 9.27 -39.93 -23.44
N SER A 247 8.36 -40.92 -23.43
CA SER A 247 8.47 -42.10 -22.58
C SER A 247 9.31 -43.15 -23.28
N GLY A 248 10.14 -43.87 -22.52
CA GLY A 248 10.96 -44.94 -23.05
C GLY A 248 11.88 -45.57 -21.99
N ILE A 249 12.68 -46.53 -22.40
CA ILE A 249 13.69 -47.17 -21.54
C ILE A 249 14.97 -46.37 -21.59
N LEU A 250 15.51 -46.02 -20.39
CA LEU A 250 16.78 -45.34 -20.26
C LEU A 250 17.93 -46.32 -20.52
N ALA A 251 18.72 -46.03 -21.56
CA ALA A 251 19.97 -46.73 -21.82
C ALA A 251 21.13 -45.80 -21.48
N SER A 252 22.03 -46.23 -20.61
CA SER A 252 23.23 -45.44 -20.33
C SER A 252 24.36 -45.91 -21.24
N MET A 253 24.95 -44.99 -21.98
CA MET A 253 26.23 -45.24 -22.64
C MET A 253 27.36 -44.95 -21.66
N ASN A 254 28.19 -45.97 -21.42
CA ASN A 254 29.49 -45.80 -20.79
C ASN A 254 30.42 -45.13 -21.82
N SER A 255 30.31 -43.83 -21.99
CA SER A 255 31.27 -43.07 -22.78
C SER A 255 32.50 -42.80 -21.93
N SER A 256 33.64 -43.21 -22.41
CA SER A 256 34.97 -42.94 -21.82
C SER A 256 35.40 -41.48 -21.89
N ILE A 257 34.52 -40.59 -22.31
CA ILE A 257 34.75 -39.14 -22.40
C ILE A 257 34.09 -38.49 -21.17
N ALA A 258 34.94 -38.04 -20.27
CA ALA A 258 34.61 -37.57 -18.90
C ALA A 258 33.73 -36.32 -18.79
N SER A 259 33.20 -35.75 -19.85
CA SER A 259 32.55 -34.43 -19.79
C SER A 259 31.07 -34.35 -20.23
N ALA A 260 30.50 -35.37 -20.82
CA ALA A 260 29.10 -35.37 -21.18
C ALA A 260 28.41 -36.67 -20.79
N LYS A 261 27.50 -36.59 -19.85
CA LYS A 261 26.57 -37.72 -19.56
C LYS A 261 25.46 -37.66 -20.58
N GLU A 262 25.56 -38.49 -21.63
CA GLU A 262 24.50 -38.67 -22.59
C GLU A 262 23.50 -39.69 -22.04
N ILE A 263 22.22 -39.34 -22.06
CA ILE A 263 21.13 -40.20 -21.67
C ILE A 263 20.40 -40.58 -22.97
N LEU A 264 20.41 -41.85 -23.30
CA LEU A 264 19.68 -42.38 -24.45
C LEU A 264 18.29 -42.86 -24.01
N ILE A 265 17.26 -42.48 -24.76
CA ILE A 265 15.89 -42.93 -24.54
C ILE A 265 15.51 -43.85 -25.70
N LEU A 266 15.24 -45.09 -25.39
CA LEU A 266 14.79 -46.08 -26.36
C LEU A 266 13.28 -46.22 -26.23
N GLN A 267 12.55 -45.94 -27.30
CA GLN A 267 11.10 -46.12 -27.36
C GLN A 267 10.78 -47.52 -27.90
N ASP A 268 9.72 -48.15 -27.42
CA ASP A 268 9.30 -49.47 -27.87
C ASP A 268 9.06 -49.55 -29.39
N LYS A 269 8.58 -48.48 -29.99
CA LYS A 269 8.36 -48.38 -31.43
C LYS A 269 9.65 -48.40 -32.25
N ASP A 270 10.78 -48.11 -31.63
CA ASP A 270 12.09 -48.01 -32.29
C ASP A 270 12.90 -49.30 -32.12
N ILE A 271 12.40 -50.25 -31.33
CA ILE A 271 12.99 -51.57 -31.16
C ILE A 271 12.61 -52.44 -32.36
N ARG A 272 13.61 -52.88 -33.10
CA ARG A 272 13.42 -53.80 -34.24
C ARG A 272 14.09 -55.12 -33.93
N PRO A 273 13.32 -56.16 -33.62
CA PRO A 273 13.89 -57.49 -33.43
C PRO A 273 14.35 -58.07 -34.80
N ILE A 274 15.60 -58.46 -34.84
CA ILE A 274 16.18 -59.15 -36.00
C ILE A 274 16.43 -60.58 -35.59
N HIS A 275 15.80 -61.51 -36.30
CA HIS A 275 16.02 -62.91 -36.08
C HIS A 275 17.23 -63.38 -36.91
N TYR A 276 18.17 -64.03 -36.31
CA TYR A 276 19.31 -64.64 -37.00
C TYR A 276 19.41 -66.08 -36.66
N ASN A 277 19.95 -66.87 -37.64
CA ASN A 277 20.17 -68.32 -37.47
C ASN A 277 21.63 -68.55 -37.04
N SER A 278 21.83 -68.92 -35.77
CA SER A 278 23.17 -69.09 -35.18
C SER A 278 24.01 -70.18 -35.88
N LYS A 279 23.39 -71.04 -36.75
CA LYS A 279 24.10 -72.09 -37.50
C LYS A 279 24.66 -71.56 -38.84
N THR A 280 24.04 -70.59 -39.42
CA THR A 280 24.41 -70.06 -40.74
C THR A 280 24.94 -68.63 -40.70
N ASP A 281 24.54 -67.87 -39.69
CA ASP A 281 24.83 -66.44 -39.60
C ASP A 281 25.86 -66.16 -38.48
N LYS A 282 26.81 -65.33 -38.79
CA LYS A 282 27.81 -64.85 -37.79
C LYS A 282 27.47 -63.49 -37.26
N LEU A 283 27.24 -63.43 -35.98
CA LEU A 283 26.99 -62.14 -35.34
C LEU A 283 28.32 -61.42 -35.09
N ASN A 284 28.51 -60.24 -35.74
CA ASN A 284 29.74 -59.44 -35.62
C ASN A 284 29.63 -58.36 -34.58
N VAL A 285 28.52 -58.27 -33.84
CA VAL A 285 28.23 -57.23 -32.82
C VAL A 285 28.05 -57.86 -31.46
N LYS A 286 28.41 -57.15 -30.44
CA LYS A 286 28.26 -57.51 -29.03
C LYS A 286 27.13 -56.71 -28.39
N VAL A 287 26.61 -57.18 -27.28
CA VAL A 287 25.65 -56.46 -26.48
C VAL A 287 26.26 -55.14 -26.03
N GLY A 288 25.60 -54.03 -26.36
CA GLY A 288 26.06 -52.65 -26.04
C GLY A 288 26.81 -51.96 -27.18
N ASP A 289 27.06 -52.61 -28.32
CA ASP A 289 27.69 -51.94 -29.46
C ASP A 289 26.75 -50.94 -30.15
N LEU A 290 27.29 -49.77 -30.48
CA LEU A 290 26.59 -48.76 -31.26
C LEU A 290 26.79 -49.06 -32.75
N ILE A 291 25.72 -49.44 -33.45
CA ILE A 291 25.77 -49.80 -34.86
C ILE A 291 25.31 -48.61 -35.69
N ARG A 292 26.08 -48.22 -36.71
CA ARG A 292 25.72 -47.22 -37.70
C ARG A 292 25.20 -47.88 -38.96
N ALA A 293 24.36 -47.16 -39.72
CA ALA A 293 23.93 -47.62 -41.02
C ALA A 293 25.15 -47.92 -41.92
N GLY A 294 25.21 -49.12 -42.46
CA GLY A 294 26.35 -49.60 -43.28
C GLY A 294 27.49 -50.25 -42.49
N SER A 295 27.37 -50.48 -41.20
CA SER A 295 28.31 -51.33 -40.43
C SER A 295 28.10 -52.79 -40.79
N TRP A 296 29.18 -53.49 -41.16
CA TRP A 296 29.20 -54.91 -41.54
C TRP A 296 29.81 -55.79 -40.45
#